data_8a0f5ba3de0617f33a2b0d4ea3aa9e51
#
_entry.id   8a0f5ba3de0617f33a2b0d4ea3aa9e51
#
_cell.length_a   1.000
_cell.length_b   1.000
_cell.length_c   1.000
_cell.angle_alpha   90.00
_cell.angle_beta   90.00
_cell.angle_gamma   90.00
#
_symmetry.space_group_name_H-M   'P 1'
#
loop_
_entity.id
_entity.type
_entity.pdbx_description
1 polymer ?
#
loop_
_entity_poly.entity_id
_entity_poly.type
_entity_poly.pdbx_seq_one_letter_code
_entity_poly.pdbx_strand_id
1 'polypeptide(L)'
;MDSMRSLQTKNGMVINLDERHYYVSRSLEEKNEGPYCFRSIKEAAEAIPDGNKETPSVLYLEQDVYWTNGAPDRVGLVIQKEWLTLCGLGKKPEDTVIADNRGHMVNAYPSDNSASSPAQTMIVNGNGFRAENLTIGNYLNIDLEYPLDPAQNRKRYSDIITQAYAIGSQGKYDCWSFENCRILGMLDTLSLCFCGRKYLPQKGKRKR
;
A
#
# COMPACT_ATOMS: atom_id res chain seq x y z
N MET A 1 23.09 -4.91 -20.15
CA MET A 1 23.29 -4.70 -18.70
C MET A 1 22.75 -3.31 -18.42
N ASP A 2 21.53 -3.23 -17.90
CA ASP A 2 20.97 -1.94 -17.48
C ASP A 2 21.76 -1.45 -16.27
N SER A 3 22.30 -0.26 -16.38
CA SER A 3 23.18 0.32 -15.36
C SER A 3 22.34 0.67 -14.12
N MET A 4 22.80 0.20 -12.98
CA MET A 4 22.32 0.65 -11.67
C MET A 4 22.24 2.18 -11.67
N ARG A 5 21.09 2.73 -11.25
CA ARG A 5 20.86 4.17 -11.17
C ARG A 5 20.68 4.59 -9.72
N SER A 6 21.46 5.56 -9.27
CA SER A 6 21.26 6.19 -7.97
C SER A 6 20.28 7.36 -8.09
N LEU A 7 19.35 7.45 -7.15
CA LEU A 7 18.35 8.51 -7.05
C LEU A 7 18.35 9.09 -5.63
N GLN A 8 18.30 10.41 -5.52
CA GLN A 8 18.11 11.08 -4.23
C GLN A 8 16.62 11.36 -4.00
N THR A 9 16.11 10.90 -2.87
CA THR A 9 14.72 11.08 -2.44
C THR A 9 14.48 12.47 -1.87
N LYS A 10 13.22 12.86 -1.66
CA LYS A 10 12.86 14.18 -1.09
C LYS A 10 13.45 14.42 0.30
N ASN A 11 13.64 13.37 1.09
CA ASN A 11 14.24 13.48 2.42
C ASN A 11 15.77 13.39 2.42
N GLY A 12 16.41 13.37 1.22
CA GLY A 12 17.86 13.33 1.05
C GLY A 12 18.50 11.94 1.10
N MET A 13 17.72 10.88 1.25
CA MET A 13 18.22 9.51 1.17
C MET A 13 18.65 9.19 -0.27
N VAL A 14 19.70 8.42 -0.43
CA VAL A 14 20.12 7.89 -1.73
C VAL A 14 19.68 6.44 -1.83
N ILE A 15 18.93 6.12 -2.88
CA ILE A 15 18.51 4.75 -3.20
C ILE A 15 19.11 4.33 -4.54
N ASN A 16 19.36 3.04 -4.69
CA ASN A 16 19.82 2.45 -5.95
C ASN A 16 18.66 1.71 -6.62
N LEU A 17 18.48 1.98 -7.89
CA LEU A 17 17.44 1.39 -8.74
C LEU A 17 18.07 0.45 -9.75
N ASP A 18 17.41 -0.65 -9.99
CA ASP A 18 17.81 -1.70 -10.93
C ASP A 18 16.58 -2.54 -11.34
N GLU A 19 16.79 -3.68 -11.96
CA GLU A 19 15.74 -4.60 -12.40
C GLU A 19 14.90 -5.24 -11.26
N ARG A 20 15.24 -4.96 -9.99
CA ARG A 20 14.51 -5.42 -8.80
C ARG A 20 14.10 -4.30 -7.87
N HIS A 21 14.65 -3.10 -8.03
CA HIS A 21 14.45 -1.95 -7.17
C HIS A 21 13.89 -0.79 -7.98
N TYR A 22 12.67 -0.38 -7.66
CA TYR A 22 11.90 0.60 -8.40
C TYR A 22 11.46 1.73 -7.50
N TYR A 23 11.22 2.90 -8.09
CA TYR A 23 10.81 4.09 -7.36
C TYR A 23 9.45 4.59 -7.85
N VAL A 24 8.61 4.99 -6.91
CA VAL A 24 7.29 5.57 -7.19
C VAL A 24 7.19 6.93 -6.53
N SER A 25 6.85 7.94 -7.32
CA SER A 25 6.57 9.29 -6.83
C SER A 25 5.46 9.93 -7.67
N ARG A 26 4.40 10.42 -7.02
CA ARG A 26 3.32 11.16 -7.69
C ARG A 26 3.79 12.47 -8.33
N SER A 27 4.85 13.06 -7.78
CA SER A 27 5.51 14.26 -8.29
C SER A 27 6.86 13.93 -8.91
N LEU A 28 6.94 12.85 -9.69
CA LEU A 28 8.16 12.45 -10.38
C LEU A 28 8.62 13.57 -11.31
N GLU A 29 9.82 14.07 -11.09
CA GLU A 29 10.45 15.09 -11.92
C GLU A 29 10.97 14.45 -13.22
N GLU A 30 10.92 15.16 -14.35
CA GLU A 30 11.39 14.68 -15.67
C GLU A 30 12.83 14.13 -15.62
N LYS A 31 13.72 14.80 -14.88
CA LYS A 31 15.11 14.33 -14.70
C LYS A 31 15.23 12.96 -14.04
N ASN A 32 14.17 12.52 -13.35
CA ASN A 32 14.10 11.24 -12.64
C ASN A 32 13.28 10.19 -13.41
N GLU A 33 12.76 10.50 -14.59
CA GLU A 33 12.10 9.52 -15.46
C GLU A 33 13.08 8.45 -15.95
N GLY A 34 12.58 7.25 -16.11
CA GLY A 34 13.36 6.11 -16.58
C GLY A 34 12.68 4.78 -16.32
N PRO A 35 13.27 3.67 -16.72
CA PRO A 35 12.62 2.36 -16.71
C PRO A 35 12.28 1.84 -15.32
N TYR A 36 12.87 2.42 -14.26
CA TYR A 36 12.68 2.00 -12.88
C TYR A 36 11.86 3.00 -12.04
N CYS A 37 11.28 4.04 -12.68
CA CYS A 37 10.58 5.12 -12.00
C CYS A 37 9.15 5.25 -12.53
N PHE A 38 8.17 5.35 -11.62
CA PHE A 38 6.75 5.37 -11.92
C PHE A 38 6.04 6.51 -11.19
N ARG A 39 4.89 6.92 -11.71
CA ARG A 39 4.06 7.96 -11.09
C ARG A 39 2.98 7.40 -10.18
N SER A 40 2.66 6.11 -10.30
CA SER A 40 1.67 5.44 -9.47
C SER A 40 2.11 4.03 -9.07
N ILE A 41 1.60 3.56 -7.92
CA ILE A 41 1.85 2.19 -7.44
C ILE A 41 1.23 1.17 -8.40
N LYS A 42 0.05 1.47 -8.97
CA LYS A 42 -0.64 0.59 -9.93
C LYS A 42 0.21 0.37 -11.16
N GLU A 43 0.65 1.46 -11.80
CA GLU A 43 1.52 1.40 -12.97
C GLU A 43 2.80 0.59 -12.71
N ALA A 44 3.47 0.87 -11.59
CA ALA A 44 4.65 0.13 -11.18
C ALA A 44 4.35 -1.37 -11.00
N ALA A 45 3.30 -1.70 -10.25
CA ALA A 45 2.93 -3.09 -10.01
C ALA A 45 2.57 -3.86 -11.28
N GLU A 46 2.02 -3.20 -12.29
CA GLU A 46 1.73 -3.82 -13.60
C GLU A 46 3.01 -4.05 -14.43
N ALA A 47 3.97 -3.13 -14.36
CA ALA A 47 5.17 -3.13 -15.21
C ALA A 47 6.32 -4.01 -14.69
N ILE A 48 6.48 -4.13 -13.37
CA ILE A 48 7.62 -4.85 -12.79
C ILE A 48 7.44 -6.38 -12.86
N PRO A 49 8.51 -7.17 -12.86
CA PRO A 49 8.41 -8.62 -12.79
C PRO A 49 8.01 -9.11 -11.39
N ASP A 50 7.51 -10.34 -11.32
CA ASP A 50 7.39 -11.04 -10.06
C ASP A 50 8.76 -11.24 -9.40
N GLY A 51 8.79 -11.10 -8.07
CA GLY A 51 9.92 -11.51 -7.29
C GLY A 51 9.89 -13.01 -6.96
N ASN A 52 10.86 -13.44 -6.18
CA ASN A 52 10.87 -14.73 -5.52
C ASN A 52 11.42 -14.55 -4.11
N LYS A 53 11.45 -15.62 -3.33
CA LYS A 53 11.85 -15.57 -1.91
C LYS A 53 13.27 -15.04 -1.71
N GLU A 54 14.19 -15.37 -2.60
CA GLU A 54 15.60 -15.00 -2.54
C GLU A 54 15.86 -13.60 -3.12
N THR A 55 15.06 -13.21 -4.11
CA THR A 55 15.18 -11.95 -4.84
C THR A 55 13.81 -11.30 -5.03
N PRO A 56 13.24 -10.68 -3.98
CA PRO A 56 11.97 -9.98 -4.09
C PRO A 56 12.10 -8.74 -4.99
N SER A 57 11.00 -8.32 -5.59
CA SER A 57 10.93 -7.00 -6.21
C SER A 57 10.57 -5.95 -5.16
N VAL A 58 11.21 -4.78 -5.21
CA VAL A 58 11.03 -3.72 -4.23
C VAL A 58 10.52 -2.45 -4.89
N LEU A 59 9.40 -1.93 -4.41
CA LEU A 59 8.89 -0.61 -4.75
C LEU A 59 9.16 0.36 -3.61
N TYR A 60 10.07 1.30 -3.84
CA TYR A 60 10.30 2.44 -2.95
C TYR A 60 9.24 3.52 -3.20
N LEU A 61 8.44 3.81 -2.21
CA LEU A 61 7.39 4.82 -2.28
C LEU A 61 7.89 6.12 -1.65
N GLU A 62 7.97 7.18 -2.44
CA GLU A 62 8.30 8.51 -1.92
C GLU A 62 7.26 8.94 -0.87
N GLN A 63 7.67 9.76 0.08
CA GLN A 63 6.76 10.31 1.07
C GLN A 63 5.65 11.12 0.39
N ASP A 64 4.41 10.64 0.49
CA ASP A 64 3.20 11.25 -0.09
C ASP A 64 1.95 10.48 0.37
N VAL A 65 0.77 11.01 0.03
CA VAL A 65 -0.50 10.30 0.12
C VAL A 65 -0.89 9.74 -1.25
N TYR A 66 -0.89 8.43 -1.36
CA TYR A 66 -1.29 7.69 -2.56
C TYR A 66 -2.76 7.32 -2.47
N TRP A 67 -3.63 8.18 -3.00
CA TRP A 67 -5.06 7.93 -3.07
C TRP A 67 -5.38 6.89 -4.12
N THR A 68 -6.12 5.83 -3.72
CA THR A 68 -6.52 4.75 -4.62
C THR A 68 -7.92 4.95 -5.21
N ASN A 69 -8.68 5.89 -4.70
CA ASN A 69 -10.07 6.14 -5.05
C ASN A 69 -10.30 6.89 -6.37
N GLY A 70 -9.26 7.24 -7.10
CA GLY A 70 -9.36 7.87 -8.43
C GLY A 70 -9.40 6.88 -9.59
N ALA A 71 -9.30 5.59 -9.33
CA ALA A 71 -9.27 4.57 -10.37
C ALA A 71 -10.66 4.40 -11.01
N PRO A 72 -10.75 4.36 -12.34
CA PRO A 72 -12.02 4.11 -13.03
C PRO A 72 -12.60 2.72 -12.75
N ASP A 73 -11.83 1.84 -12.15
CA ASP A 73 -12.10 0.41 -12.02
C ASP A 73 -12.98 0.05 -10.82
N ARG A 74 -13.47 1.02 -10.04
CA ARG A 74 -14.35 0.81 -8.86
C ARG A 74 -13.75 -0.05 -7.74
N VAL A 75 -12.49 -0.39 -7.83
CA VAL A 75 -11.73 -1.16 -6.83
C VAL A 75 -10.60 -0.29 -6.29
N GLY A 76 -10.18 -0.54 -5.07
CA GLY A 76 -8.95 0.05 -4.55
C GLY A 76 -7.72 -0.37 -5.34
N LEU A 77 -6.57 -0.19 -4.78
CA LEU A 77 -5.32 -0.65 -5.38
C LEU A 77 -5.30 -2.19 -5.41
N VAL A 78 -5.26 -2.78 -6.60
CA VAL A 78 -5.10 -4.24 -6.78
C VAL A 78 -3.66 -4.53 -7.22
N ILE A 79 -2.98 -5.36 -6.44
CA ILE A 79 -1.62 -5.83 -6.70
C ILE A 79 -1.68 -7.33 -6.96
N GLN A 80 -1.21 -7.77 -8.13
CA GLN A 80 -1.11 -9.18 -8.52
C GLN A 80 0.37 -9.51 -8.73
N LYS A 81 1.13 -9.59 -7.63
CA LYS A 81 2.59 -9.79 -7.67
C LYS A 81 3.04 -10.73 -6.56
N GLU A 82 3.88 -11.68 -6.96
CA GLU A 82 4.59 -12.56 -6.05
C GLU A 82 5.84 -11.86 -5.49
N TRP A 83 6.11 -12.04 -4.20
CA TRP A 83 7.31 -11.56 -3.51
C TRP A 83 7.63 -10.08 -3.78
N LEU A 84 6.62 -9.25 -3.56
CA LEU A 84 6.74 -7.80 -3.67
C LEU A 84 6.90 -7.16 -2.29
N THR A 85 7.86 -6.26 -2.18
CA THR A 85 8.01 -5.36 -1.03
C THR A 85 7.59 -3.95 -1.41
N LEU A 86 6.68 -3.34 -0.64
CA LEU A 86 6.42 -1.91 -0.66
C LEU A 86 7.18 -1.26 0.50
N CYS A 87 8.07 -0.32 0.22
CA CYS A 87 8.90 0.35 1.20
C CYS A 87 8.66 1.87 1.18
N GLY A 88 8.08 2.42 2.25
CA GLY A 88 7.89 3.86 2.42
C GLY A 88 9.21 4.56 2.76
N LEU A 89 9.53 5.60 2.02
CA LEU A 89 10.78 6.37 2.17
C LEU A 89 10.67 7.54 3.15
N GLY A 90 9.54 7.71 3.83
CA GLY A 90 9.38 8.68 4.90
C GLY A 90 10.23 8.34 6.13
N LYS A 91 10.41 9.29 7.04
CA LYS A 91 11.10 9.06 8.32
C LYS A 91 10.30 8.18 9.28
N LYS A 92 8.99 8.14 9.09
CA LYS A 92 8.03 7.37 9.89
C LYS A 92 6.87 6.90 9.01
N PRO A 93 6.11 5.88 9.40
CA PRO A 93 5.07 5.30 8.57
C PRO A 93 3.93 6.26 8.19
N GLU A 94 3.72 7.33 8.95
CA GLU A 94 2.75 8.38 8.64
C GLU A 94 3.17 9.26 7.45
N ASP A 95 4.43 9.23 7.06
CA ASP A 95 4.95 10.07 5.98
C ASP A 95 4.68 9.47 4.59
N THR A 96 4.35 8.18 4.52
CA THR A 96 3.98 7.49 3.27
C THR A 96 2.66 6.76 3.48
N VAL A 97 1.60 7.21 2.84
CA VAL A 97 0.24 6.74 3.10
C VAL A 97 -0.43 6.24 1.83
N ILE A 98 -0.90 5.00 1.83
CA ILE A 98 -1.80 4.47 0.81
C ILE A 98 -3.22 4.60 1.37
N ALA A 99 -4.08 5.39 0.72
CA ALA A 99 -5.35 5.81 1.29
C ALA A 99 -6.54 5.61 0.35
N ASP A 100 -7.67 5.22 0.94
CA ASP A 100 -8.99 5.23 0.32
C ASP A 100 -10.05 5.58 1.36
N ASN A 101 -11.28 5.80 0.92
CA ASN A 101 -12.43 6.05 1.78
C ASN A 101 -13.66 5.30 1.28
N ARG A 102 -13.51 3.99 1.06
CA ARG A 102 -14.57 3.10 0.60
C ARG A 102 -15.01 2.13 1.70
N GLY A 103 -16.27 1.75 1.67
CA GLY A 103 -16.81 0.77 2.58
C GLY A 103 -17.87 -0.09 1.91
N HIS A 104 -18.29 -1.14 2.58
CA HIS A 104 -19.38 -1.97 2.09
C HIS A 104 -20.66 -1.14 1.98
N MET A 105 -21.19 -0.97 0.76
CA MET A 105 -22.34 -0.13 0.41
C MET A 105 -22.16 1.38 0.69
N VAL A 106 -20.96 1.83 0.99
CA VAL A 106 -20.67 3.26 1.25
C VAL A 106 -19.34 3.62 0.61
N ASN A 107 -19.39 4.46 -0.40
CA ASN A 107 -18.17 4.96 -1.06
C ASN A 107 -18.30 6.45 -1.33
N ALA A 108 -17.18 7.14 -1.46
CA ALA A 108 -17.11 8.52 -1.91
C ALA A 108 -17.71 8.71 -3.32
N TYR A 109 -17.80 7.63 -4.08
CA TYR A 109 -18.42 7.58 -5.41
C TYR A 109 -19.76 6.87 -5.32
N PRO A 110 -20.90 7.60 -5.43
CA PRO A 110 -22.22 7.01 -5.31
C PRO A 110 -22.52 5.86 -6.30
N SER A 111 -21.86 5.88 -7.46
CA SER A 111 -22.00 4.82 -8.46
C SER A 111 -21.47 3.45 -8.00
N ASP A 112 -20.66 3.43 -6.96
CA ASP A 112 -20.02 2.23 -6.43
C ASP A 112 -20.70 1.68 -5.17
N ASN A 113 -21.79 2.31 -4.73
CA ASN A 113 -22.54 1.90 -3.55
C ASN A 113 -23.36 0.67 -3.84
N SER A 114 -22.74 -0.49 -3.85
CA SER A 114 -23.38 -1.79 -3.99
C SER A 114 -22.83 -2.79 -2.98
N ALA A 115 -23.63 -3.81 -2.66
CA ALA A 115 -23.20 -4.88 -1.75
C ALA A 115 -21.99 -5.70 -2.28
N SER A 116 -21.73 -5.62 -3.58
CA SER A 116 -20.62 -6.31 -4.24
C SER A 116 -19.37 -5.43 -4.39
N SER A 117 -19.44 -4.15 -4.04
CA SER A 117 -18.29 -3.26 -4.12
C SER A 117 -17.20 -3.70 -3.13
N PRO A 118 -15.96 -3.85 -3.58
CA PRO A 118 -14.85 -4.10 -2.68
C PRO A 118 -14.70 -2.96 -1.67
N ALA A 119 -14.55 -3.32 -0.40
CA ALA A 119 -14.37 -2.36 0.69
C ALA A 119 -12.89 -2.16 1.08
N GLN A 120 -11.98 -2.79 0.35
CA GLN A 120 -10.54 -2.74 0.62
C GLN A 120 -9.89 -1.52 -0.02
N THR A 121 -9.04 -0.82 0.72
CA THR A 121 -8.12 0.17 0.16
C THR A 121 -7.12 -0.50 -0.77
N MET A 122 -6.58 -1.66 -0.35
CA MET A 122 -5.63 -2.43 -1.13
C MET A 122 -5.97 -3.91 -1.11
N ILE A 123 -5.92 -4.53 -2.29
CA ILE A 123 -6.06 -5.97 -2.48
C ILE A 123 -4.71 -6.49 -2.97
N VAL A 124 -4.15 -7.48 -2.29
CA VAL A 124 -2.91 -8.14 -2.71
C VAL A 124 -3.18 -9.59 -3.03
N ASN A 125 -2.89 -9.99 -4.24
CA ASN A 125 -3.04 -11.34 -4.76
C ASN A 125 -1.66 -11.87 -5.14
N GLY A 126 -0.89 -12.30 -4.13
CA GLY A 126 0.46 -12.84 -4.28
C GLY A 126 1.04 -13.33 -2.96
N ASN A 127 1.91 -14.31 -3.01
CA ASN A 127 2.67 -14.78 -1.86
C ASN A 127 3.86 -13.86 -1.58
N GLY A 128 4.37 -13.87 -0.34
CA GLY A 128 5.57 -13.16 0.05
C GLY A 128 5.46 -11.64 0.02
N PHE A 129 4.23 -11.10 0.10
CA PHE A 129 4.05 -9.66 0.17
C PHE A 129 4.66 -9.10 1.45
N ARG A 130 5.39 -8.00 1.31
CA ARG A 130 5.97 -7.27 2.44
C ARG A 130 5.63 -5.78 2.34
N ALA A 131 5.28 -5.19 3.47
CA ALA A 131 5.14 -3.74 3.61
C ALA A 131 6.06 -3.24 4.71
N GLU A 132 6.77 -2.14 4.45
CA GLU A 132 7.73 -1.56 5.36
C GLU A 132 7.53 -0.05 5.45
N ASN A 133 7.54 0.48 6.68
CA ASN A 133 7.58 1.91 6.98
C ASN A 133 6.52 2.74 6.24
N LEU A 134 5.28 2.27 6.22
CA LEU A 134 4.16 2.97 5.56
C LEU A 134 2.83 2.77 6.27
N THR A 135 1.87 3.61 5.95
CA THR A 135 0.48 3.48 6.39
C THR A 135 -0.39 2.98 5.24
N ILE A 136 -1.20 1.95 5.50
CA ILE A 136 -2.30 1.53 4.61
C ILE A 136 -3.58 1.84 5.36
N GLY A 137 -4.39 2.75 4.84
CA GLY A 137 -5.55 3.24 5.57
C GLY A 137 -6.82 3.34 4.74
N ASN A 138 -7.93 2.88 5.33
CA ASN A 138 -9.25 3.18 4.87
C ASN A 138 -9.85 4.27 5.76
N TYR A 139 -10.09 5.44 5.18
CA TYR A 139 -10.54 6.63 5.88
C TYR A 139 -12.03 6.89 5.77
N LEU A 140 -12.83 5.86 5.51
CA LEU A 140 -14.28 6.01 5.48
C LEU A 140 -14.83 6.57 6.80
N ASN A 141 -14.40 5.99 7.91
CA ASN A 141 -14.90 6.28 9.26
C ASN A 141 -13.86 6.91 10.19
N ILE A 142 -12.67 7.18 9.71
CA ILE A 142 -11.57 7.78 10.47
C ILE A 142 -11.02 9.01 9.76
N ASP A 143 -10.41 9.92 10.49
CA ASP A 143 -9.74 11.06 9.90
C ASP A 143 -8.35 10.67 9.38
N LEU A 144 -7.96 11.19 8.23
CA LEU A 144 -6.60 11.07 7.71
C LEU A 144 -5.71 12.12 8.36
N GLU A 145 -4.67 11.67 9.02
CA GLU A 145 -3.58 12.49 9.54
C GLU A 145 -2.33 12.29 8.69
N TYR A 146 -1.89 13.34 8.01
CA TYR A 146 -0.68 13.37 7.21
C TYR A 146 0.21 14.54 7.65
N PRO A 147 1.25 14.29 8.44
CA PRO A 147 1.98 15.36 9.12
C PRO A 147 2.86 16.20 8.18
N LEU A 148 3.28 15.66 7.03
CA LEU A 148 4.17 16.38 6.09
C LEU A 148 3.45 17.43 5.25
N ASP A 149 2.16 17.24 5.01
CA ASP A 149 1.31 18.20 4.29
C ASP A 149 -0.10 18.15 4.86
N PRO A 150 -0.39 18.91 5.92
CA PRO A 150 -1.71 18.94 6.54
C PRO A 150 -2.86 19.30 5.59
N ALA A 151 -2.57 19.94 4.45
CA ALA A 151 -3.59 20.25 3.44
C ALA A 151 -4.14 18.98 2.75
N GLN A 152 -3.43 17.87 2.82
CA GLN A 152 -3.88 16.56 2.34
C GLN A 152 -4.70 15.78 3.37
N ASN A 153 -4.76 16.26 4.61
CA ASN A 153 -5.59 15.63 5.64
C ASN A 153 -7.06 15.71 5.25
N ARG A 154 -7.77 14.63 5.54
CA ARG A 154 -9.18 14.53 5.22
C ARG A 154 -9.98 14.11 6.44
N LYS A 155 -11.12 14.73 6.61
CA LYS A 155 -12.11 14.24 7.57
C LYS A 155 -12.71 12.94 7.02
N ARG A 156 -13.14 12.06 7.94
CA ARG A 156 -13.90 10.86 7.59
C ARG A 156 -15.02 11.20 6.62
N TYR A 157 -15.21 10.31 5.68
CA TYR A 157 -16.25 10.47 4.67
C TYR A 157 -17.65 10.21 5.24
N SER A 158 -17.79 9.28 6.17
CA SER A 158 -19.05 8.86 6.74
C SER A 158 -18.92 8.48 8.22
N ASP A 159 -19.98 8.71 9.00
CA ASP A 159 -20.12 8.20 10.36
C ASP A 159 -20.73 6.80 10.41
N ILE A 160 -21.11 6.24 9.27
CA ILE A 160 -21.65 4.90 9.18
C ILE A 160 -20.56 3.89 9.51
N ILE A 161 -20.80 3.06 10.52
CA ILE A 161 -19.93 1.96 10.86
C ILE A 161 -20.25 0.79 9.94
N THR A 162 -19.36 0.51 9.01
CA THR A 162 -19.45 -0.61 8.07
C THR A 162 -18.07 -1.22 7.85
N GLN A 163 -18.02 -2.35 7.16
CA GLN A 163 -16.75 -2.96 6.77
C GLN A 163 -15.98 -2.00 5.84
N ALA A 164 -14.80 -1.59 6.29
CA ALA A 164 -13.93 -0.66 5.59
C ALA A 164 -12.49 -1.14 5.78
N TYR A 165 -12.10 -2.12 4.97
CA TYR A 165 -10.83 -2.82 5.10
C TYR A 165 -9.66 -1.94 4.62
N ALA A 166 -8.54 -1.98 5.32
CA ALA A 166 -7.31 -1.39 4.84
C ALA A 166 -6.66 -2.28 3.75
N ILE A 167 -6.51 -3.56 4.06
CA ILE A 167 -5.86 -4.50 3.13
C ILE A 167 -6.54 -5.87 3.19
N GLY A 168 -6.58 -6.55 2.06
CA GLY A 168 -7.11 -7.89 1.96
C GLY A 168 -6.56 -8.67 0.78
N SER A 169 -7.03 -9.92 0.62
CA SER A 169 -6.77 -10.77 -0.53
C SER A 169 -8.05 -11.38 -1.07
N GLN A 170 -8.08 -11.66 -2.37
CA GLN A 170 -9.19 -12.37 -3.03
C GLN A 170 -8.91 -13.88 -3.18
N GLY A 171 -7.73 -14.33 -2.78
CA GLY A 171 -7.29 -15.72 -2.85
C GLY A 171 -6.53 -16.13 -1.61
N LYS A 172 -5.99 -17.35 -1.65
CA LYS A 172 -5.22 -17.97 -0.57
C LYS A 172 -3.74 -17.73 -0.82
N TYR A 173 -3.20 -16.69 -0.18
CA TYR A 173 -1.79 -16.32 -0.27
C TYR A 173 -1.14 -16.39 1.10
N ASP A 174 0.18 -16.59 1.14
CA ASP A 174 0.95 -16.84 2.36
C ASP A 174 2.22 -15.97 2.40
N CYS A 175 2.93 -16.06 3.53
CA CYS A 175 4.21 -15.38 3.76
C CYS A 175 4.15 -13.84 3.71
N TRP A 176 3.04 -13.24 4.12
CA TRP A 176 2.94 -11.79 4.23
C TRP A 176 3.59 -11.28 5.51
N SER A 177 4.27 -10.13 5.42
CA SER A 177 4.88 -9.47 6.56
C SER A 177 4.68 -7.95 6.54
N PHE A 178 4.59 -7.37 7.73
CA PHE A 178 4.45 -5.92 7.93
C PHE A 178 5.48 -5.49 8.97
N GLU A 179 6.33 -4.52 8.62
CA GLU A 179 7.36 -4.00 9.49
C GLU A 179 7.23 -2.49 9.60
N ASN A 180 7.12 -1.97 10.82
CA ASN A 180 6.92 -0.54 11.08
C ASN A 180 5.77 0.05 10.24
N CYS A 181 4.61 -0.62 10.20
CA CYS A 181 3.45 -0.21 9.42
C CYS A 181 2.29 0.18 10.31
N ARG A 182 1.45 1.09 9.82
CA ARG A 182 0.13 1.38 10.35
C ARG A 182 -0.92 0.81 9.40
N ILE A 183 -1.80 -0.04 9.93
CA ILE A 183 -2.92 -0.62 9.17
C ILE A 183 -4.20 -0.07 9.82
N LEU A 184 -4.90 0.81 9.10
CA LEU A 184 -6.01 1.58 9.63
C LEU A 184 -7.30 1.27 8.86
N GLY A 185 -8.34 0.91 9.59
CA GLY A 185 -9.66 0.64 9.03
C GLY A 185 -10.70 0.48 10.13
N MET A 186 -11.97 0.40 9.74
CA MET A 186 -13.09 0.20 10.67
C MET A 186 -13.78 -1.11 10.31
N LEU A 187 -13.94 -1.99 11.30
CA LEU A 187 -14.38 -3.38 11.15
C LEU A 187 -13.54 -4.17 10.13
N ASP A 188 -13.02 -5.30 10.55
CA ASP A 188 -12.24 -6.21 9.69
C ASP A 188 -11.08 -5.52 8.94
N THR A 189 -10.33 -4.67 9.62
CA THR A 189 -9.22 -3.88 9.05
C THR A 189 -8.29 -4.68 8.14
N LEU A 190 -8.05 -5.95 8.48
CA LEU A 190 -7.24 -6.90 7.71
C LEU A 190 -8.11 -8.10 7.32
N SER A 191 -8.41 -8.26 6.03
CA SER A 191 -9.25 -9.32 5.49
C SER A 191 -8.44 -10.29 4.63
N LEU A 192 -7.95 -11.37 5.24
CA LEU A 192 -7.12 -12.37 4.58
C LEU A 192 -7.85 -13.70 4.45
N CYS A 193 -7.86 -14.27 3.25
CA CYS A 193 -8.30 -15.63 3.00
C CYS A 193 -7.16 -16.61 3.31
N PHE A 194 -7.07 -17.09 4.55
CA PHE A 194 -6.05 -18.05 4.93
C PHE A 194 -6.37 -19.47 4.47
N CYS A 195 -5.39 -20.15 3.93
CA CYS A 195 -5.42 -21.59 3.70
C CYS A 195 -4.94 -22.31 4.94
N GLY A 196 -5.84 -22.53 5.92
CA GLY A 196 -5.76 -23.64 6.90
C GLY A 196 -4.56 -23.78 7.83
N ARG A 197 -3.53 -22.94 7.78
CA ARG A 197 -2.45 -22.95 8.77
C ARG A 197 -2.75 -21.92 9.86
N LYS A 198 -2.95 -22.41 11.08
CA LYS A 198 -3.09 -21.56 12.26
C LYS A 198 -1.84 -20.70 12.41
N TYR A 199 -1.96 -19.41 12.24
CA TYR A 199 -0.94 -18.45 12.63
C TYR A 199 -0.84 -18.48 14.17
N LEU A 200 0.23 -19.03 14.70
CA LEU A 200 0.53 -18.91 16.13
C LEU A 200 1.31 -17.61 16.31
N PRO A 201 0.75 -16.61 17.00
CA PRO A 201 1.50 -15.40 17.30
C PRO A 201 2.73 -15.78 18.11
N GLN A 202 3.90 -15.33 17.68
CA GLN A 202 5.11 -15.51 18.47
C GLN A 202 4.91 -14.80 19.81
N LYS A 203 4.95 -15.58 20.90
CA LYS A 203 4.91 -15.03 22.25
C LYS A 203 6.11 -14.09 22.42
N GLY A 204 5.87 -12.81 22.32
CA GLY A 204 6.85 -11.80 22.69
C GLY A 204 7.29 -12.06 24.12
N LYS A 205 8.58 -12.31 24.36
CA LYS A 205 9.15 -12.37 25.71
C LYS A 205 8.92 -11.02 26.36
N ARG A 206 7.95 -10.93 27.28
CA ARG A 206 7.89 -9.81 28.23
C ARG A 206 9.20 -9.83 29.03
N LYS A 207 10.07 -8.89 28.78
CA LYS A 207 11.15 -8.59 29.73
C LYS A 207 10.48 -7.99 30.99
N ARG A 208 10.73 -8.63 32.12
CA ARG A 208 10.43 -8.08 33.46
C ARG A 208 11.41 -6.96 33.75
#